data_c05a073fb6fcf066a87fe0db9336bb8d
#
_entry.id   c05a073fb6fcf066a87fe0db9336bb8d
#
_cell.length_a   1.000
_cell.length_b   1.000
_cell.length_c   1.000
_cell.angle_alpha   90.00
_cell.angle_beta   90.00
_cell.angle_gamma   90.00
#
_symmetry.space_group_name_H-M   'P 1'
#
loop_
_entity.id
_entity.type
_entity.pdbx_description
1 polymer ?
#
loop_
_entity_poly.entity_id
_entity_poly.type
_entity_poly.pdbx_seq_one_letter_code
_entity_poly.pdbx_strand_id
1 'polypeptide(L)'
;MIKAYIQQVHPNAGKMVLQALIPFRNLRESVLFTCKANPNSHYGDDKKVIAKANYEYYQRRIEPSRIASIEKYIRESIISEKLGYSVTALFPSSLILAFNEEDGNTISINEGSCDIALNSNVFIVDGQHRMMAMISLYDKLKRLLLKTPEEEQIIAFLDTYKFNCVLLVNYDLWEQGQVFVNVNFMQKSVNKSLYYEVFGSHYQEDPSKWQQNHIFLAHSLTKYLNVNKSSPFYGNIKMLGTGKGYVSQAFFVEALMRNFRLNGIWSIYRNPLSKDSNVTFMAVELLSYFIAVRCSFNKYWPDCNNHIGTIICKTTGVGAFIRLMKPIRELLPVTVIEGLKNERGVVNQPYCDHVKNILKRVPEALAESLFGEKSDYASTSGKGSETKMFYALRNAILMQKTSVLKQNTLDISLDKVSSHILSYLWQNIDSELDSLGHHYEVDDISDMSIDDSMKDEHFLICKLSFKSAVTIYMDSEDETGIVMSFPTLATVRFLKNTLGKWKLDERSIKLHFDTSKYYM
;
A
#
# COMPACT_ATOMS: atom_id res chain seq x y z
N MET A 1 -34.11 -5.83 -27.15
CA MET A 1 -32.69 -5.91 -27.56
C MET A 1 -32.11 -4.51 -27.62
N ILE A 2 -30.84 -4.35 -27.28
CA ILE A 2 -30.11 -3.08 -27.25
C ILE A 2 -29.10 -3.13 -28.40
N LYS A 3 -29.11 -2.13 -29.28
CA LYS A 3 -28.12 -2.02 -30.34
C LYS A 3 -26.81 -1.51 -29.78
N ALA A 4 -25.72 -2.21 -30.05
CA ALA A 4 -24.36 -1.84 -29.67
C ALA A 4 -23.42 -1.84 -30.89
N TYR A 5 -22.32 -1.13 -30.76
CA TYR A 5 -21.28 -1.04 -31.78
C TYR A 5 -20.00 -1.68 -31.25
N ILE A 6 -19.34 -2.45 -32.12
CA ILE A 6 -18.09 -3.14 -31.79
C ILE A 6 -16.96 -2.12 -31.80
N GLN A 7 -16.36 -1.85 -30.64
CA GLN A 7 -15.19 -1.00 -30.53
C GLN A 7 -13.90 -1.80 -30.69
N GLN A 8 -13.84 -3.00 -30.08
CA GLN A 8 -12.67 -3.84 -30.12
C GLN A 8 -13.07 -5.32 -29.96
N VAL A 9 -12.35 -6.20 -30.67
CA VAL A 9 -12.49 -7.65 -30.54
C VAL A 9 -11.13 -8.24 -30.23
N HIS A 10 -11.10 -9.18 -29.30
CA HIS A 10 -9.95 -10.02 -28.99
C HIS A 10 -10.29 -11.48 -29.34
N PRO A 11 -10.13 -11.89 -30.61
CA PRO A 11 -10.65 -13.17 -31.10
C PRO A 11 -10.09 -14.39 -30.36
N ASN A 12 -8.78 -14.34 -30.04
CA ASN A 12 -8.10 -15.44 -29.34
C ASN A 12 -8.53 -15.60 -27.88
N ALA A 13 -9.17 -14.59 -27.29
CA ALA A 13 -9.60 -14.60 -25.90
C ALA A 13 -11.14 -14.65 -25.77
N GLY A 14 -11.88 -14.62 -26.85
CA GLY A 14 -13.35 -14.56 -26.83
C GLY A 14 -13.90 -13.29 -26.16
N LYS A 15 -13.16 -12.17 -26.19
CA LYS A 15 -13.47 -10.92 -25.49
C LYS A 15 -13.80 -9.80 -26.47
N MET A 16 -14.73 -8.94 -26.08
CA MET A 16 -15.12 -7.78 -26.87
C MET A 16 -15.31 -6.54 -26.00
N VAL A 17 -15.06 -5.37 -26.58
CA VAL A 17 -15.46 -4.07 -26.05
C VAL A 17 -16.49 -3.48 -26.98
N LEU A 18 -17.65 -3.13 -26.42
CA LEU A 18 -18.78 -2.61 -27.19
C LEU A 18 -19.19 -1.23 -26.65
N GLN A 19 -19.81 -0.41 -27.49
CA GLN A 19 -20.44 0.86 -27.10
C GLN A 19 -21.95 0.81 -27.36
N ALA A 20 -22.73 1.28 -26.39
CA ALA A 20 -24.17 1.32 -26.50
C ALA A 20 -24.79 2.49 -25.74
N LEU A 21 -25.92 2.99 -26.24
CA LEU A 21 -26.82 3.87 -25.49
C LEU A 21 -27.90 3.03 -24.83
N ILE A 22 -27.82 2.87 -23.51
CA ILE A 22 -28.72 2.00 -22.75
C ILE A 22 -29.68 2.82 -21.90
N PRO A 23 -31.02 2.62 -22.05
CA PRO A 23 -32.00 3.30 -21.23
C PRO A 23 -31.80 3.01 -19.74
N PHE A 24 -31.92 4.02 -18.90
CA PHE A 24 -31.82 3.90 -17.44
C PHE A 24 -32.72 2.81 -16.88
N ARG A 25 -33.96 2.69 -17.38
CA ARG A 25 -34.91 1.66 -16.96
C ARG A 25 -34.38 0.23 -17.14
N ASN A 26 -33.64 -0.03 -18.24
CA ASN A 26 -33.09 -1.36 -18.51
C ASN A 26 -31.92 -1.66 -17.55
N LEU A 27 -31.04 -0.67 -17.32
CA LEU A 27 -29.91 -0.83 -16.40
C LEU A 27 -30.38 -1.01 -14.95
N ARG A 28 -31.43 -0.28 -14.55
CA ARG A 28 -31.96 -0.35 -13.18
C ARG A 28 -32.34 -1.77 -12.77
N GLU A 29 -32.80 -2.61 -13.70
CA GLU A 29 -33.25 -3.97 -13.46
C GLU A 29 -32.13 -5.01 -13.56
N SER A 30 -31.10 -4.74 -14.35
CA SER A 30 -30.04 -5.72 -14.68
C SER A 30 -28.71 -5.50 -13.97
N VAL A 31 -28.44 -4.28 -13.43
CA VAL A 31 -27.12 -3.97 -12.87
C VAL A 31 -26.90 -4.55 -11.48
N LEU A 32 -25.67 -5.01 -11.26
CA LEU A 32 -25.18 -5.45 -9.97
C LEU A 32 -24.13 -4.47 -9.43
N PHE A 33 -24.33 -4.06 -8.19
CA PHE A 33 -23.36 -3.29 -7.45
C PHE A 33 -22.46 -4.25 -6.67
N THR A 34 -21.17 -3.97 -6.64
CA THR A 34 -20.18 -4.77 -5.92
C THR A 34 -19.38 -3.89 -4.97
N CYS A 35 -18.92 -4.45 -3.86
CA CYS A 35 -17.97 -3.80 -2.98
C CYS A 35 -17.04 -4.81 -2.31
N LYS A 36 -15.83 -4.37 -1.98
CA LYS A 36 -14.88 -5.18 -1.24
C LYS A 36 -15.36 -5.38 0.20
N ALA A 37 -15.47 -6.63 0.62
CA ALA A 37 -15.76 -6.98 2.01
C ALA A 37 -14.55 -6.67 2.90
N ASN A 38 -14.81 -6.22 4.14
CA ASN A 38 -13.79 -6.14 5.19
C ASN A 38 -14.25 -6.99 6.38
N PRO A 39 -13.41 -7.88 6.95
CA PRO A 39 -13.78 -8.77 8.05
C PRO A 39 -14.37 -8.06 9.27
N ASN A 40 -13.96 -6.83 9.56
CA ASN A 40 -14.44 -6.04 10.70
C ASN A 40 -15.54 -5.04 10.34
N SER A 41 -16.00 -4.97 9.09
CA SER A 41 -17.14 -4.16 8.75
C SER A 41 -18.42 -4.97 8.97
N HIS A 42 -19.13 -4.69 10.05
CA HIS A 42 -20.54 -5.03 10.10
C HIS A 42 -21.20 -4.25 8.96
N TYR A 43 -21.50 -4.92 7.86
CA TYR A 43 -22.43 -4.42 6.87
C TYR A 43 -23.76 -4.42 7.59
N GLY A 44 -24.11 -3.25 8.18
CA GLY A 44 -25.44 -3.08 8.77
C GLY A 44 -26.46 -3.51 7.74
N ASP A 45 -27.56 -4.11 8.22
CA ASP A 45 -28.72 -4.59 7.47
C ASP A 45 -29.43 -3.49 6.65
N ASP A 46 -28.71 -2.67 5.93
CA ASP A 46 -29.25 -1.81 4.89
C ASP A 46 -29.71 -2.70 3.73
N LYS A 47 -30.86 -3.36 3.95
CA LYS A 47 -31.59 -4.24 3.01
C LYS A 47 -31.87 -3.61 1.64
N LYS A 48 -31.38 -2.39 1.36
CA LYS A 48 -31.66 -1.63 0.14
C LYS A 48 -30.51 -1.49 -0.85
N VAL A 49 -29.29 -1.77 -0.46
CA VAL A 49 -28.15 -1.75 -1.37
C VAL A 49 -27.72 -3.19 -1.56
N ILE A 50 -28.21 -3.85 -2.59
CA ILE A 50 -27.80 -5.18 -3.00
C ILE A 50 -26.41 -5.07 -3.65
N ALA A 51 -25.43 -4.64 -2.86
CA ALA A 51 -24.05 -4.77 -3.23
C ALA A 51 -23.58 -6.15 -2.73
N LYS A 52 -23.28 -7.03 -3.65
CA LYS A 52 -22.60 -8.28 -3.29
C LYS A 52 -21.25 -7.90 -2.71
N ALA A 53 -21.08 -8.06 -1.40
CA ALA A 53 -19.80 -7.84 -0.74
C ALA A 53 -18.97 -9.13 -0.82
N ASN A 54 -17.79 -9.05 -1.43
CA ASN A 54 -16.84 -10.16 -1.49
C ASN A 54 -15.43 -9.62 -1.29
N TYR A 55 -14.56 -10.44 -0.72
CA TYR A 55 -13.17 -10.12 -0.49
C TYR A 55 -12.38 -9.95 -1.81
N GLU A 56 -12.85 -10.56 -2.87
CA GLU A 56 -12.23 -10.51 -4.21
C GLU A 56 -12.58 -9.25 -4.99
N TYR A 57 -13.64 -8.51 -4.60
CA TYR A 57 -14.02 -7.30 -5.30
C TYR A 57 -13.06 -6.14 -5.01
N TYR A 58 -12.81 -5.30 -6.01
CA TYR A 58 -11.90 -4.13 -5.97
C TYR A 58 -12.63 -2.80 -5.72
N GLN A 59 -13.95 -2.78 -5.77
CA GLN A 59 -14.72 -1.55 -5.65
C GLN A 59 -14.92 -1.15 -4.19
N ARG A 60 -14.98 0.16 -3.95
CA ARG A 60 -15.25 0.72 -2.64
C ARG A 60 -16.74 0.65 -2.32
N ARG A 61 -17.07 0.70 -1.02
CA ARG A 61 -18.44 0.86 -0.57
C ARG A 61 -19.03 2.15 -1.13
N ILE A 62 -20.31 2.10 -1.52
CA ILE A 62 -21.07 3.27 -1.95
C ILE A 62 -21.26 4.21 -0.75
N GLU A 63 -20.89 5.50 -0.92
CA GLU A 63 -20.94 6.50 0.13
C GLU A 63 -22.28 7.26 0.09
N PRO A 64 -23.13 7.21 1.15
CA PRO A 64 -24.44 7.87 1.17
C PRO A 64 -24.37 9.39 0.95
N SER A 65 -23.34 10.06 1.50
CA SER A 65 -23.13 11.50 1.29
C SER A 65 -22.90 11.87 -0.17
N ARG A 66 -22.15 11.02 -0.88
CA ARG A 66 -21.89 11.19 -2.31
C ARG A 66 -23.14 10.95 -3.16
N ILE A 67 -23.95 9.96 -2.78
CA ILE A 67 -25.26 9.72 -3.40
C ILE A 67 -26.14 10.95 -3.26
N ALA A 68 -26.29 11.49 -2.04
CA ALA A 68 -27.11 12.69 -1.79
C ALA A 68 -26.64 13.90 -2.60
N SER A 69 -25.31 14.10 -2.71
CA SER A 69 -24.75 15.18 -3.53
C SER A 69 -25.06 15.03 -5.02
N ILE A 70 -25.01 13.79 -5.54
CA ILE A 70 -25.35 13.51 -6.94
C ILE A 70 -26.86 13.63 -7.17
N GLU A 71 -27.71 13.17 -6.25
CA GLU A 71 -29.16 13.38 -6.33
C GLU A 71 -29.51 14.87 -6.41
N LYS A 72 -28.85 15.70 -5.58
CA LYS A 72 -29.01 17.16 -5.63
C LYS A 72 -28.61 17.72 -6.99
N TYR A 73 -27.44 17.30 -7.50
CA TYR A 73 -26.96 17.72 -8.82
C TYR A 73 -27.95 17.35 -9.94
N ILE A 74 -28.52 16.13 -9.92
CA ILE A 74 -29.53 15.71 -10.91
C ILE A 74 -30.75 16.61 -10.86
N ARG A 75 -31.28 16.88 -9.67
CA ARG A 75 -32.46 17.75 -9.49
C ARG A 75 -32.20 19.16 -10.03
N GLU A 76 -31.10 19.77 -9.62
CA GLU A 76 -30.71 21.12 -10.02
C GLU A 76 -30.50 21.22 -11.54
N SER A 77 -29.85 20.21 -12.16
CA SER A 77 -29.58 20.19 -13.60
C SER A 77 -30.88 20.14 -14.43
N ILE A 78 -31.87 19.35 -14.02
CA ILE A 78 -33.14 19.22 -14.73
C ILE A 78 -34.01 20.45 -14.54
N ILE A 79 -34.03 21.05 -13.34
CA ILE A 79 -34.83 22.24 -13.03
C ILE A 79 -34.21 23.49 -13.66
N SER A 80 -32.90 23.62 -13.70
CA SER A 80 -32.18 24.77 -14.29
C SER A 80 -32.44 24.92 -15.77
N GLU A 81 -32.62 23.83 -16.50
CA GLU A 81 -32.99 23.85 -17.92
C GLU A 81 -34.31 24.55 -18.16
N LYS A 82 -35.28 24.39 -17.24
CA LYS A 82 -36.58 25.06 -17.28
C LYS A 82 -36.50 26.57 -17.03
N LEU A 83 -35.47 27.03 -16.29
CA LEU A 83 -35.28 28.45 -15.96
C LEU A 83 -34.43 29.19 -16.99
N GLY A 84 -34.05 28.58 -18.13
CA GLY A 84 -33.31 29.22 -19.21
C GLY A 84 -31.82 29.42 -18.92
N TYR A 85 -31.27 28.77 -17.90
CA TYR A 85 -29.83 28.72 -17.65
C TYR A 85 -29.18 27.69 -18.58
N SER A 86 -27.88 27.87 -18.85
CA SER A 86 -27.12 27.01 -19.77
C SER A 86 -27.30 25.52 -19.45
N VAL A 87 -27.63 24.74 -20.46
CA VAL A 87 -27.82 23.28 -20.36
C VAL A 87 -26.55 22.62 -19.84
N THR A 88 -26.64 22.07 -18.65
CA THR A 88 -25.55 21.23 -18.12
C THR A 88 -25.81 19.79 -18.56
N ALA A 89 -24.88 19.23 -19.35
CA ALA A 89 -24.97 17.82 -19.74
C ALA A 89 -24.93 16.90 -18.51
N LEU A 90 -26.03 16.20 -18.25
CA LEU A 90 -26.08 15.24 -17.17
C LEU A 90 -25.21 14.02 -17.53
N PHE A 91 -24.17 13.76 -16.76
CA PHE A 91 -23.26 12.62 -16.92
C PHE A 91 -22.72 12.41 -18.35
N PRO A 92 -21.90 13.32 -18.86
CA PRO A 92 -21.31 13.18 -20.21
C PRO A 92 -20.33 12.00 -20.32
N SER A 93 -19.78 11.51 -19.19
CA SER A 93 -18.89 10.36 -19.15
C SER A 93 -19.66 9.04 -19.18
N SER A 94 -19.09 8.03 -19.87
CA SER A 94 -19.69 6.70 -19.99
C SER A 94 -19.79 5.97 -18.65
N LEU A 95 -20.77 5.08 -18.51
CA LEU A 95 -20.69 3.97 -17.56
C LEU A 95 -19.83 2.87 -18.18
N ILE A 96 -19.04 2.19 -17.36
CA ILE A 96 -18.32 0.98 -17.78
C ILE A 96 -18.98 -0.20 -17.10
N LEU A 97 -19.47 -1.10 -17.89
CA LEU A 97 -20.22 -2.29 -17.47
C LEU A 97 -19.48 -3.54 -17.95
N ALA A 98 -19.63 -4.63 -17.23
CA ALA A 98 -19.09 -5.94 -17.63
C ALA A 98 -20.15 -7.03 -17.48
N PHE A 99 -20.17 -7.97 -18.39
CA PHE A 99 -21.03 -9.15 -18.33
C PHE A 99 -20.42 -10.31 -19.09
N ASN A 100 -20.84 -11.53 -18.74
CA ASN A 100 -20.48 -12.75 -19.44
C ASN A 100 -21.70 -13.30 -20.18
N GLU A 101 -21.47 -13.91 -21.35
CA GLU A 101 -22.51 -14.58 -22.11
C GLU A 101 -23.06 -15.81 -21.37
N GLU A 102 -22.19 -16.50 -20.60
CA GLU A 102 -22.56 -17.65 -19.77
C GLU A 102 -23.61 -17.32 -18.69
N ASP A 103 -23.73 -16.05 -18.31
CA ASP A 103 -24.72 -15.59 -17.33
C ASP A 103 -26.13 -15.38 -17.92
N GLY A 104 -26.38 -15.87 -19.12
CA GLY A 104 -27.66 -15.75 -19.83
C GLY A 104 -27.86 -14.44 -20.59
N ASN A 105 -26.81 -13.63 -20.71
CA ASN A 105 -26.79 -12.49 -21.62
C ASN A 105 -26.48 -12.98 -23.03
N THR A 106 -27.07 -12.37 -24.03
CA THR A 106 -26.87 -12.80 -25.42
C THR A 106 -26.39 -11.68 -26.31
N ILE A 107 -25.51 -12.02 -27.24
CA ILE A 107 -24.97 -11.10 -28.24
C ILE A 107 -25.21 -11.73 -29.62
N SER A 108 -25.86 -10.98 -30.50
CA SER A 108 -26.02 -11.35 -31.90
C SER A 108 -25.21 -10.38 -32.75
N ILE A 109 -24.12 -10.87 -33.32
CA ILE A 109 -23.17 -10.07 -34.09
C ILE A 109 -23.69 -9.87 -35.50
N ASN A 110 -23.75 -8.62 -35.96
CA ASN A 110 -24.03 -8.19 -37.32
C ASN A 110 -22.79 -7.45 -37.85
N GLU A 111 -22.80 -7.07 -39.13
CA GLU A 111 -21.69 -6.34 -39.73
C GLU A 111 -21.42 -5.01 -39.02
N GLY A 112 -20.33 -4.91 -38.22
CA GLY A 112 -19.92 -3.72 -37.46
C GLY A 112 -20.77 -3.33 -36.26
N SER A 113 -21.85 -4.08 -35.97
CA SER A 113 -22.73 -3.84 -34.82
C SER A 113 -23.19 -5.16 -34.22
N CYS A 114 -23.84 -5.10 -33.07
CA CYS A 114 -24.47 -6.26 -32.45
C CYS A 114 -25.74 -5.86 -31.72
N ASP A 115 -26.64 -6.82 -31.55
CA ASP A 115 -27.82 -6.72 -30.72
C ASP A 115 -27.58 -7.47 -29.42
N ILE A 116 -27.84 -6.81 -28.29
CA ILE A 116 -27.57 -7.33 -26.94
C ILE A 116 -28.87 -7.48 -26.18
N ALA A 117 -29.05 -8.61 -25.50
CA ALA A 117 -30.03 -8.76 -24.45
C ALA A 117 -29.32 -8.93 -23.11
N LEU A 118 -29.54 -7.98 -22.20
CA LEU A 118 -29.04 -7.99 -20.83
C LEU A 118 -30.15 -8.57 -19.93
N ASN A 119 -29.99 -9.80 -19.50
CA ASN A 119 -31.00 -10.48 -18.70
C ASN A 119 -30.70 -10.40 -17.20
N SER A 120 -29.43 -10.46 -16.81
CA SER A 120 -29.00 -10.40 -15.40
C SER A 120 -27.48 -10.24 -15.30
N ASN A 121 -26.99 -10.01 -14.06
CA ASN A 121 -25.56 -10.04 -13.72
C ASN A 121 -24.67 -9.09 -14.54
N VAL A 122 -25.14 -7.86 -14.77
CA VAL A 122 -24.34 -6.81 -15.38
C VAL A 122 -23.59 -6.06 -14.28
N PHE A 123 -22.28 -6.26 -14.20
CA PHE A 123 -21.44 -5.61 -13.19
C PHE A 123 -21.11 -4.17 -13.61
N ILE A 124 -21.22 -3.23 -12.67
CA ILE A 124 -20.77 -1.86 -12.90
C ILE A 124 -19.28 -1.78 -12.54
N VAL A 125 -18.43 -1.62 -13.55
CA VAL A 125 -16.98 -1.42 -13.39
C VAL A 125 -16.69 0.02 -12.98
N ASP A 126 -17.27 1.03 -13.67
CA ASP A 126 -17.23 2.44 -13.27
C ASP A 126 -18.60 3.10 -13.36
N GLY A 127 -18.86 4.04 -12.44
CA GLY A 127 -20.09 4.81 -12.40
C GLY A 127 -21.11 4.35 -11.37
N GLN A 128 -20.76 3.48 -10.41
CA GLN A 128 -21.66 2.97 -9.36
C GLN A 128 -22.42 4.08 -8.62
N HIS A 129 -21.73 5.15 -8.21
CA HIS A 129 -22.38 6.25 -7.50
C HIS A 129 -23.40 6.99 -8.36
N ARG A 130 -23.13 7.17 -9.66
CA ARG A 130 -24.04 7.81 -10.61
C ARG A 130 -25.32 6.98 -10.78
N MET A 131 -25.13 5.70 -11.03
CA MET A 131 -26.26 4.78 -11.22
C MET A 131 -27.09 4.63 -9.95
N MET A 132 -26.45 4.47 -8.79
CA MET A 132 -27.14 4.35 -7.50
C MET A 132 -27.92 5.63 -7.15
N ALA A 133 -27.34 6.81 -7.41
CA ALA A 133 -28.02 8.08 -7.15
C ALA A 133 -29.30 8.22 -8.01
N MET A 134 -29.23 7.83 -9.29
CA MET A 134 -30.42 7.84 -10.15
C MET A 134 -31.48 6.85 -9.67
N ILE A 135 -31.11 5.63 -9.29
CA ILE A 135 -32.05 4.63 -8.75
C ILE A 135 -32.68 5.16 -7.46
N SER A 136 -31.85 5.65 -6.53
CA SER A 136 -32.32 6.17 -5.25
C SER A 136 -33.29 7.34 -5.41
N LEU A 137 -32.94 8.30 -6.27
CA LEU A 137 -33.80 9.44 -6.56
C LEU A 137 -35.12 9.02 -7.20
N TYR A 138 -35.06 8.16 -8.22
CA TYR A 138 -36.24 7.65 -8.91
C TYR A 138 -37.18 6.93 -7.96
N ASP A 139 -36.65 6.03 -7.13
CA ASP A 139 -37.43 5.26 -6.16
C ASP A 139 -38.05 6.15 -5.08
N LYS A 140 -37.34 7.16 -4.59
CA LYS A 140 -37.86 8.15 -3.65
C LYS A 140 -39.05 8.89 -4.25
N LEU A 141 -38.91 9.41 -5.50
CA LEU A 141 -39.94 10.16 -6.16
C LEU A 141 -41.16 9.30 -6.52
N LYS A 142 -40.97 8.08 -7.01
CA LYS A 142 -42.08 7.16 -7.32
C LYS A 142 -42.92 6.79 -6.10
N ARG A 143 -42.34 6.79 -4.89
CA ARG A 143 -43.03 6.47 -3.63
C ARG A 143 -43.87 7.62 -3.05
N LEU A 144 -43.71 8.84 -3.54
CA LEU A 144 -44.48 9.97 -3.08
C LEU A 144 -45.95 9.80 -3.51
N LEU A 145 -46.87 9.95 -2.58
CA LEU A 145 -48.31 9.89 -2.83
C LEU A 145 -48.79 11.10 -3.65
N LEU A 146 -48.27 12.26 -3.29
CA LEU A 146 -48.48 13.52 -4.03
C LEU A 146 -47.16 14.01 -4.58
N LYS A 147 -47.11 14.36 -5.83
CA LYS A 147 -45.91 14.86 -6.53
C LYS A 147 -46.12 16.29 -6.97
N THR A 148 -45.08 17.08 -6.85
CA THR A 148 -45.03 18.40 -7.46
C THR A 148 -44.85 18.28 -8.98
N PRO A 149 -45.18 19.28 -9.78
CA PRO A 149 -44.90 19.27 -11.22
C PRO A 149 -43.42 19.11 -11.56
N GLU A 150 -42.53 19.60 -10.71
CA GLU A 150 -41.09 19.43 -10.84
C GLU A 150 -40.65 17.97 -10.62
N GLU A 151 -41.22 17.31 -9.63
CA GLU A 151 -40.94 15.88 -9.34
C GLU A 151 -41.44 14.98 -10.47
N GLU A 152 -42.59 15.28 -11.05
CA GLU A 152 -43.10 14.58 -12.24
C GLU A 152 -42.20 14.78 -13.44
N GLN A 153 -41.68 15.99 -13.65
CA GLN A 153 -40.73 16.30 -14.71
C GLN A 153 -39.42 15.53 -14.54
N ILE A 154 -38.88 15.43 -13.32
CA ILE A 154 -37.68 14.64 -13.03
C ILE A 154 -37.92 13.16 -13.34
N ILE A 155 -39.04 12.59 -12.93
CA ILE A 155 -39.39 11.21 -13.24
C ILE A 155 -39.47 10.97 -14.75
N ALA A 156 -40.16 11.84 -15.49
CA ALA A 156 -40.29 11.74 -16.94
C ALA A 156 -38.93 11.82 -17.64
N PHE A 157 -38.05 12.71 -17.17
CA PHE A 157 -36.68 12.79 -17.67
C PHE A 157 -35.90 11.48 -17.43
N LEU A 158 -35.94 10.95 -16.20
CA LEU A 158 -35.25 9.73 -15.87
C LEU A 158 -35.76 8.50 -16.62
N ASP A 159 -37.09 8.44 -16.89
CA ASP A 159 -37.70 7.36 -17.67
C ASP A 159 -37.19 7.33 -19.12
N THR A 160 -36.80 8.47 -19.68
CA THR A 160 -36.29 8.58 -21.07
C THR A 160 -34.77 8.64 -21.16
N TYR A 161 -34.08 8.82 -20.03
CA TYR A 161 -32.63 8.99 -20.01
C TYR A 161 -31.90 7.74 -20.50
N LYS A 162 -30.87 7.93 -21.32
CA LYS A 162 -30.00 6.88 -21.83
C LYS A 162 -28.55 7.16 -21.39
N PHE A 163 -27.94 6.19 -20.76
CA PHE A 163 -26.52 6.24 -20.47
C PHE A 163 -25.69 5.86 -21.71
N ASN A 164 -24.62 6.61 -21.94
CA ASN A 164 -23.54 6.13 -22.77
C ASN A 164 -22.79 5.04 -21.99
N CYS A 165 -22.69 3.84 -22.55
CA CYS A 165 -22.10 2.68 -21.89
C CYS A 165 -20.97 2.09 -22.74
N VAL A 166 -19.87 1.76 -22.09
CA VAL A 166 -18.83 0.86 -22.60
C VAL A 166 -19.06 -0.50 -21.95
N LEU A 167 -19.14 -1.54 -22.75
CA LEU A 167 -19.47 -2.88 -22.30
C LEU A 167 -18.24 -3.79 -22.50
N LEU A 168 -17.77 -4.38 -21.41
CA LEU A 168 -16.70 -5.37 -21.40
C LEU A 168 -17.35 -6.75 -21.39
N VAL A 169 -17.19 -7.48 -22.49
CA VAL A 169 -17.77 -8.82 -22.67
C VAL A 169 -16.73 -9.88 -22.38
N ASN A 170 -17.08 -10.81 -21.48
CA ASN A 170 -16.23 -11.95 -21.07
C ASN A 170 -14.89 -11.54 -20.42
N TYR A 171 -14.81 -10.32 -19.83
CA TYR A 171 -13.67 -9.90 -19.02
C TYR A 171 -13.79 -10.47 -17.61
N ASP A 172 -12.75 -11.11 -17.11
CA ASP A 172 -12.71 -11.58 -15.73
C ASP A 172 -12.62 -10.44 -14.71
N LEU A 173 -12.76 -10.75 -13.42
CA LEU A 173 -12.80 -9.76 -12.35
C LEU A 173 -11.50 -8.96 -12.25
N TRP A 174 -10.35 -9.58 -12.50
CA TRP A 174 -9.05 -8.92 -12.46
C TRP A 174 -8.88 -7.93 -13.63
N GLU A 175 -9.26 -8.35 -14.84
CA GLU A 175 -9.23 -7.49 -16.03
C GLU A 175 -10.18 -6.29 -15.90
N GLN A 176 -11.38 -6.51 -15.37
CA GLN A 176 -12.31 -5.42 -15.02
C GLN A 176 -11.67 -4.44 -14.03
N GLY A 177 -10.93 -4.94 -13.04
CA GLY A 177 -10.20 -4.15 -12.08
C GLY A 177 -9.10 -3.29 -12.75
N GLN A 178 -8.35 -3.86 -13.70
CA GLN A 178 -7.35 -3.11 -14.46
C GLN A 178 -7.98 -1.96 -15.25
N VAL A 179 -9.09 -2.22 -15.96
CA VAL A 179 -9.83 -1.17 -16.67
C VAL A 179 -10.28 -0.07 -15.70
N PHE A 180 -10.82 -0.45 -14.53
CA PHE A 180 -11.25 0.50 -13.51
C PHE A 180 -10.09 1.39 -13.02
N VAL A 181 -8.92 0.82 -12.75
CA VAL A 181 -7.73 1.56 -12.34
C VAL A 181 -7.28 2.50 -13.45
N ASN A 182 -7.13 2.01 -14.68
CA ASN A 182 -6.64 2.80 -15.80
C ASN A 182 -7.54 4.03 -16.09
N VAL A 183 -8.86 3.85 -16.07
CA VAL A 183 -9.82 4.95 -16.31
C VAL A 183 -9.75 5.99 -15.19
N ASN A 184 -9.61 5.55 -13.94
CA ASN A 184 -9.52 6.47 -12.81
C ASN A 184 -8.14 7.13 -12.68
N PHE A 185 -7.07 6.48 -13.14
CA PHE A 185 -5.70 7.00 -13.12
C PHE A 185 -5.57 8.28 -13.95
N MET A 186 -6.25 8.35 -15.09
CA MET A 186 -6.23 9.51 -16.00
C MET A 186 -7.01 10.71 -15.45
N GLN A 187 -7.87 10.54 -14.44
CA GLN A 187 -8.75 11.61 -13.93
C GLN A 187 -8.31 12.21 -12.59
N LYS A 188 -7.66 11.45 -11.72
CA LYS A 188 -7.08 11.86 -10.42
C LYS A 188 -6.03 10.84 -10.04
N SER A 189 -4.99 11.23 -9.28
CA SER A 189 -4.03 10.26 -8.74
C SER A 189 -4.78 9.09 -8.08
N VAL A 190 -4.64 7.91 -8.67
CA VAL A 190 -5.25 6.68 -8.14
C VAL A 190 -4.72 6.49 -6.73
N ASN A 191 -5.61 6.21 -5.79
CA ASN A 191 -5.18 5.79 -4.47
C ASN A 191 -4.31 4.54 -4.62
N LYS A 192 -3.04 4.62 -4.23
CA LYS A 192 -2.06 3.53 -4.32
C LYS A 192 -2.58 2.20 -3.76
N SER A 193 -3.46 2.23 -2.73
CA SER A 193 -4.07 1.00 -2.20
C SER A 193 -4.96 0.29 -3.23
N LEU A 194 -5.65 1.03 -4.09
CA LEU A 194 -6.43 0.45 -5.17
C LEU A 194 -5.53 -0.16 -6.25
N TYR A 195 -4.44 0.55 -6.60
CA TYR A 195 -3.43 0.02 -7.51
C TYR A 195 -2.90 -1.33 -7.00
N TYR A 196 -2.46 -1.40 -5.74
CA TYR A 196 -1.95 -2.64 -5.15
C TYR A 196 -3.02 -3.74 -5.00
N GLU A 197 -4.30 -3.38 -4.84
CA GLU A 197 -5.38 -4.37 -4.81
C GLU A 197 -5.53 -5.06 -6.16
N VAL A 198 -5.52 -4.29 -7.24
CA VAL A 198 -5.72 -4.84 -8.59
C VAL A 198 -4.46 -5.56 -9.08
N PHE A 199 -3.32 -4.87 -9.10
CA PHE A 199 -2.08 -5.46 -9.63
C PHE A 199 -1.45 -6.50 -8.70
N GLY A 200 -1.69 -6.40 -7.39
CA GLY A 200 -1.25 -7.38 -6.41
C GLY A 200 -2.12 -8.64 -6.31
N SER A 201 -3.28 -8.67 -6.96
CA SER A 201 -4.16 -9.85 -6.92
C SER A 201 -3.77 -10.96 -7.89
N HIS A 202 -2.90 -10.68 -8.86
CA HIS A 202 -2.55 -11.61 -9.92
C HIS A 202 -1.06 -11.92 -9.97
N TYR A 203 -0.73 -13.22 -9.89
CA TYR A 203 0.64 -13.70 -10.04
C TYR A 203 1.01 -13.76 -11.53
N GLN A 204 2.18 -13.24 -11.88
CA GLN A 204 2.68 -13.29 -13.24
C GLN A 204 3.59 -14.52 -13.42
N GLU A 205 3.22 -15.39 -14.35
CA GLU A 205 4.01 -16.59 -14.66
C GLU A 205 5.25 -16.26 -15.51
N ASP A 206 5.24 -15.11 -16.20
CA ASP A 206 6.37 -14.62 -16.99
C ASP A 206 7.53 -14.18 -16.07
N PRO A 207 8.70 -14.82 -16.14
CA PRO A 207 9.86 -14.47 -15.30
C PRO A 207 10.37 -13.03 -15.50
N SER A 208 10.12 -12.42 -16.66
CA SER A 208 10.51 -11.03 -16.93
C SER A 208 9.72 -10.02 -16.09
N LYS A 209 8.54 -10.43 -15.60
CA LYS A 209 7.63 -9.60 -14.78
C LYS A 209 7.83 -9.81 -13.27
N TRP A 210 9.02 -10.16 -12.84
CA TRP A 210 9.34 -10.43 -11.43
C TRP A 210 8.99 -9.28 -10.48
N GLN A 211 9.04 -8.03 -10.92
CA GLN A 211 8.64 -6.86 -10.12
C GLN A 211 7.15 -6.88 -9.76
N GLN A 212 6.29 -7.29 -10.69
CA GLN A 212 4.86 -7.46 -10.43
C GLN A 212 4.61 -8.59 -9.43
N ASN A 213 5.44 -9.64 -9.43
CA ASN A 213 5.38 -10.69 -8.42
C ASN A 213 5.77 -10.21 -7.02
N HIS A 214 6.65 -9.21 -6.88
CA HIS A 214 6.90 -8.59 -5.58
C HIS A 214 5.65 -7.88 -5.04
N ILE A 215 4.93 -7.17 -5.91
CA ILE A 215 3.65 -6.54 -5.55
C ILE A 215 2.64 -7.62 -5.14
N PHE A 216 2.52 -8.70 -5.93
CA PHE A 216 1.65 -9.84 -5.61
C PHE A 216 2.00 -10.45 -4.23
N LEU A 217 3.27 -10.72 -3.96
CA LEU A 217 3.72 -11.32 -2.69
C LEU A 217 3.44 -10.37 -1.52
N ALA A 218 3.85 -9.11 -1.62
CA ALA A 218 3.61 -8.10 -0.57
C ALA A 218 2.12 -7.88 -0.32
N HIS A 219 1.31 -7.83 -1.38
CA HIS A 219 -0.15 -7.72 -1.28
C HIS A 219 -0.77 -8.96 -0.61
N SER A 220 -0.38 -10.16 -1.02
CA SER A 220 -0.87 -11.42 -0.44
C SER A 220 -0.57 -11.52 1.05
N LEU A 221 0.64 -11.13 1.47
CA LEU A 221 1.03 -11.06 2.88
C LEU A 221 0.23 -10.02 3.66
N THR A 222 -0.01 -8.85 3.07
CA THR A 222 -0.83 -7.79 3.67
C THR A 222 -2.28 -8.27 3.86
N LYS A 223 -2.86 -8.89 2.82
CA LYS A 223 -4.19 -9.49 2.85
C LYS A 223 -4.27 -10.58 3.92
N TYR A 224 -3.25 -11.46 3.98
CA TYR A 224 -3.18 -12.52 4.99
C TYR A 224 -3.21 -11.97 6.42
N LEU A 225 -2.41 -10.94 6.74
CA LEU A 225 -2.44 -10.33 8.07
C LEU A 225 -3.79 -9.67 8.39
N ASN A 226 -4.46 -9.11 7.39
CA ASN A 226 -5.75 -8.46 7.61
C ASN A 226 -6.90 -9.45 7.84
N VAL A 227 -6.82 -10.68 7.31
CA VAL A 227 -7.90 -11.69 7.41
C VAL A 227 -7.65 -12.77 8.46
N ASN A 228 -6.42 -12.99 8.85
CA ASN A 228 -6.07 -14.02 9.85
C ASN A 228 -6.49 -13.57 11.24
N LYS A 229 -7.38 -14.32 11.89
CA LYS A 229 -7.91 -14.00 13.23
C LYS A 229 -6.85 -13.92 14.32
N SER A 230 -5.73 -14.63 14.16
CA SER A 230 -4.60 -14.57 15.09
C SER A 230 -3.69 -13.36 14.87
N SER A 231 -3.86 -12.63 13.77
CA SER A 231 -3.03 -11.49 13.45
C SER A 231 -3.32 -10.28 14.34
N PRO A 232 -2.29 -9.58 14.82
CA PRO A 232 -2.46 -8.28 15.49
C PRO A 232 -3.11 -7.21 14.61
N PHE A 233 -3.15 -7.42 13.29
CA PHE A 233 -3.75 -6.51 12.30
C PHE A 233 -5.09 -7.02 11.76
N TYR A 234 -5.70 -8.05 12.37
CA TYR A 234 -6.97 -8.59 11.91
C TYR A 234 -8.03 -7.48 11.74
N GLY A 235 -8.48 -7.24 10.50
CA GLY A 235 -9.43 -6.20 10.12
C GLY A 235 -8.95 -4.75 10.33
N ASN A 236 -7.69 -4.52 10.67
CA ASN A 236 -7.12 -3.21 11.00
C ASN A 236 -6.17 -2.63 9.93
N ILE A 237 -6.07 -3.27 8.76
CA ILE A 237 -5.44 -2.69 7.60
C ILE A 237 -6.53 -2.07 6.71
N LYS A 238 -6.39 -0.78 6.38
CA LYS A 238 -7.34 -0.05 5.51
C LYS A 238 -7.19 -0.54 4.08
N MET A 239 -7.89 -1.62 3.74
CA MET A 239 -7.93 -2.12 2.37
C MET A 239 -8.57 -1.07 1.46
N LEU A 240 -8.05 -0.93 0.23
CA LEU A 240 -8.39 0.17 -0.69
C LEU A 240 -8.12 1.58 -0.14
N GLY A 241 -7.38 1.70 0.97
CA GLY A 241 -7.05 2.98 1.62
C GLY A 241 -8.23 3.67 2.31
N THR A 242 -9.35 2.99 2.51
CA THR A 242 -10.57 3.52 3.12
C THR A 242 -11.01 2.70 4.34
N GLY A 243 -11.91 3.26 5.14
CA GLY A 243 -12.44 2.59 6.32
C GLY A 243 -11.61 2.80 7.59
N LYS A 244 -12.00 2.08 8.65
CA LYS A 244 -11.30 2.09 9.94
C LYS A 244 -10.10 1.14 9.88
N GLY A 245 -9.02 1.47 10.56
CA GLY A 245 -7.82 0.66 10.64
C GLY A 245 -6.58 1.49 11.01
N TYR A 246 -5.48 0.81 11.31
CA TYR A 246 -4.24 1.45 11.76
C TYR A 246 -3.46 2.08 10.61
N VAL A 247 -3.21 1.28 9.57
CA VAL A 247 -2.39 1.66 8.41
C VAL A 247 -3.11 1.37 7.10
N SER A 248 -2.73 2.05 6.02
CA SER A 248 -3.25 1.75 4.70
C SER A 248 -2.59 0.51 4.10
N GLN A 249 -3.32 -0.17 3.23
CA GLN A 249 -2.80 -1.28 2.43
C GLN A 249 -1.55 -0.87 1.63
N ALA A 250 -1.59 0.30 0.98
CA ALA A 250 -0.46 0.80 0.21
C ALA A 250 0.81 0.90 1.05
N PHE A 251 0.73 1.54 2.22
CA PHE A 251 1.87 1.64 3.11
C PHE A 251 2.42 0.26 3.49
N PHE A 252 1.53 -0.69 3.83
CA PHE A 252 1.97 -2.02 4.27
C PHE A 252 2.65 -2.79 3.13
N VAL A 253 2.09 -2.74 1.91
CA VAL A 253 2.67 -3.34 0.71
C VAL A 253 4.05 -2.73 0.41
N GLU A 254 4.16 -1.40 0.36
CA GLU A 254 5.42 -0.69 0.10
C GLU A 254 6.49 -1.03 1.16
N ALA A 255 6.11 -1.07 2.43
CA ALA A 255 7.02 -1.42 3.50
C ALA A 255 7.53 -2.87 3.38
N LEU A 256 6.66 -3.83 3.01
CA LEU A 256 7.04 -5.24 2.82
C LEU A 256 7.88 -5.45 1.56
N MET A 257 7.67 -4.68 0.48
CA MET A 257 8.45 -4.82 -0.76
C MET A 257 9.95 -4.65 -0.53
N ARG A 258 10.37 -3.89 0.48
CA ARG A 258 11.79 -3.75 0.87
C ARG A 258 12.45 -5.11 1.17
N ASN A 259 11.68 -6.05 1.73
CA ASN A 259 12.19 -7.38 2.10
C ASN A 259 12.47 -8.30 0.90
N PHE A 260 11.96 -7.95 -0.29
CA PHE A 260 12.20 -8.67 -1.54
C PHE A 260 13.38 -8.11 -2.34
N ARG A 261 13.95 -6.96 -1.94
CA ARG A 261 15.13 -6.38 -2.59
C ARG A 261 16.36 -7.30 -2.41
N LEU A 262 17.43 -7.04 -3.16
CA LEU A 262 18.67 -7.86 -3.18
C LEU A 262 19.21 -8.17 -1.79
N ASN A 263 19.14 -7.24 -0.86
CA ASN A 263 19.62 -7.39 0.52
C ASN A 263 18.48 -7.66 1.53
N GLY A 264 17.26 -7.89 1.03
CA GLY A 264 16.11 -8.16 1.89
C GLY A 264 16.08 -9.61 2.38
N ILE A 265 15.37 -9.86 3.48
CA ILE A 265 15.27 -11.19 4.10
C ILE A 265 14.59 -12.23 3.20
N TRP A 266 13.79 -11.76 2.23
CA TRP A 266 13.06 -12.60 1.27
C TRP A 266 13.63 -12.51 -0.15
N SER A 267 14.83 -11.97 -0.31
CA SER A 267 15.48 -11.80 -1.61
C SER A 267 15.65 -13.11 -2.39
N ILE A 268 15.84 -14.25 -1.71
CA ILE A 268 15.92 -15.58 -2.32
C ILE A 268 14.62 -16.04 -2.97
N TYR A 269 13.48 -15.44 -2.60
CA TYR A 269 12.15 -15.76 -3.13
C TYR A 269 11.71 -14.85 -4.26
N ARG A 270 12.60 -14.01 -4.79
CA ARG A 270 12.33 -13.09 -5.91
C ARG A 270 11.85 -13.82 -7.16
N ASN A 271 12.29 -15.05 -7.34
CA ASN A 271 11.88 -15.93 -8.43
C ASN A 271 11.31 -17.21 -7.81
N PRO A 272 10.08 -17.22 -7.35
CA PRO A 272 9.51 -18.36 -6.66
C PRO A 272 9.36 -19.54 -7.62
N LEU A 273 10.00 -20.66 -7.27
CA LEU A 273 9.88 -21.93 -7.98
C LEU A 273 8.46 -22.50 -7.88
N SER A 274 7.71 -22.14 -6.85
CA SER A 274 6.29 -22.43 -6.73
C SER A 274 5.58 -21.27 -5.99
N LYS A 275 4.46 -20.84 -6.57
CA LYS A 275 3.60 -19.76 -6.09
C LYS A 275 3.17 -19.95 -4.62
N ASP A 276 2.72 -21.15 -4.27
CA ASP A 276 2.01 -21.38 -3.01
C ASP A 276 2.93 -21.61 -1.80
N SER A 277 4.06 -22.28 -1.97
CA SER A 277 4.97 -22.60 -0.87
C SER A 277 5.66 -21.37 -0.28
N ASN A 278 6.04 -20.40 -1.12
CA ASN A 278 6.79 -19.23 -0.68
C ASN A 278 5.89 -18.23 0.07
N VAL A 279 4.65 -18.03 -0.36
CA VAL A 279 3.70 -17.16 0.34
C VAL A 279 3.38 -17.71 1.72
N THR A 280 3.18 -19.03 1.86
CA THR A 280 2.90 -19.68 3.14
C THR A 280 4.03 -19.49 4.15
N PHE A 281 5.27 -19.73 3.73
CA PHE A 281 6.45 -19.54 4.59
C PHE A 281 6.59 -18.09 5.08
N MET A 282 6.56 -17.13 4.18
CA MET A 282 6.66 -15.72 4.52
C MET A 282 5.48 -15.25 5.39
N ALA A 283 4.28 -15.78 5.15
CA ALA A 283 3.09 -15.48 5.95
C ALA A 283 3.24 -15.96 7.41
N VAL A 284 3.78 -17.17 7.62
CA VAL A 284 4.06 -17.70 8.96
C VAL A 284 5.12 -16.86 9.67
N GLU A 285 6.22 -16.51 8.98
CA GLU A 285 7.27 -15.66 9.54
C GLU A 285 6.71 -14.29 9.95
N LEU A 286 6.00 -13.62 9.05
CA LEU A 286 5.46 -12.28 9.27
C LEU A 286 4.41 -12.26 10.41
N LEU A 287 3.51 -13.24 10.44
CA LEU A 287 2.51 -13.40 11.50
C LEU A 287 3.17 -13.62 12.85
N SER A 288 4.11 -14.59 12.92
CA SER A 288 4.83 -14.94 14.14
C SER A 288 5.65 -13.78 14.67
N TYR A 289 6.28 -13.03 13.76
CA TYR A 289 7.01 -11.80 14.06
C TYR A 289 6.13 -10.75 14.74
N PHE A 290 5.00 -10.38 14.11
CA PHE A 290 4.13 -9.35 14.68
C PHE A 290 3.39 -9.79 15.95
N ILE A 291 3.12 -11.07 16.13
CA ILE A 291 2.65 -11.60 17.42
C ILE A 291 3.72 -11.39 18.50
N ALA A 292 4.98 -11.68 18.19
CA ALA A 292 6.08 -11.44 19.13
C ALA A 292 6.24 -9.96 19.47
N VAL A 293 6.15 -9.06 18.48
CA VAL A 293 6.16 -7.60 18.68
C VAL A 293 5.02 -7.17 19.59
N ARG A 294 3.77 -7.57 19.29
CA ARG A 294 2.60 -7.26 20.12
C ARG A 294 2.78 -7.74 21.56
N CYS A 295 3.25 -8.97 21.76
CA CYS A 295 3.48 -9.51 23.10
C CYS A 295 4.57 -8.73 23.85
N SER A 296 5.65 -8.32 23.17
CA SER A 296 6.76 -7.59 23.79
C SER A 296 6.39 -6.16 24.18
N PHE A 297 5.50 -5.53 23.43
CA PHE A 297 5.09 -4.14 23.63
C PHE A 297 3.59 -4.02 23.89
N ASN A 298 3.00 -5.01 24.59
CA ASN A 298 1.55 -5.10 24.81
C ASN A 298 0.96 -3.85 25.48
N LYS A 299 1.71 -3.21 26.39
CA LYS A 299 1.33 -1.95 27.06
C LYS A 299 0.98 -0.83 26.05
N TYR A 300 1.67 -0.81 24.91
CA TYR A 300 1.54 0.24 23.89
C TYR A 300 0.66 -0.20 22.71
N TRP A 301 0.22 -1.45 22.68
CA TRP A 301 -0.65 -1.95 21.62
C TRP A 301 -2.11 -1.55 21.92
N PRO A 302 -2.87 -1.02 20.93
CA PRO A 302 -4.25 -0.62 21.20
C PRO A 302 -5.12 -1.83 21.52
N ASP A 303 -5.93 -1.72 22.58
CA ASP A 303 -6.97 -2.71 22.88
C ASP A 303 -8.07 -2.66 21.82
N CYS A 304 -8.79 -3.81 21.67
CA CYS A 304 -9.89 -3.97 20.71
C CYS A 304 -10.97 -2.88 20.86
N ASN A 305 -11.11 -2.28 22.05
CA ASN A 305 -12.09 -1.26 22.38
C ASN A 305 -11.53 0.18 22.32
N ASN A 306 -10.22 0.36 22.23
CA ASN A 306 -9.56 1.66 22.24
C ASN A 306 -8.91 1.94 20.89
N HIS A 307 -9.68 2.53 19.98
CA HIS A 307 -9.28 2.84 18.62
C HIS A 307 -8.35 4.07 18.48
N ILE A 308 -7.83 4.57 19.59
CA ILE A 308 -6.83 5.64 19.56
C ILE A 308 -5.54 5.02 19.03
N GLY A 309 -5.21 5.33 17.77
CA GLY A 309 -4.03 4.80 17.10
C GLY A 309 -2.76 5.15 17.88
N THR A 310 -2.28 4.19 18.64
CA THR A 310 -0.98 4.29 19.32
C THR A 310 0.13 4.36 18.26
N ILE A 311 1.23 4.98 18.59
CA ILE A 311 2.35 5.20 17.65
C ILE A 311 2.87 3.89 17.07
N ILE A 312 2.88 2.82 17.87
CA ILE A 312 3.34 1.50 17.46
C ILE A 312 2.55 0.93 16.28
N CYS A 313 1.25 1.26 16.17
CA CYS A 313 0.36 0.83 15.09
C CYS A 313 0.20 1.86 13.96
N LYS A 314 0.83 3.05 14.06
CA LYS A 314 0.91 4.02 12.95
C LYS A 314 1.99 3.60 11.93
N THR A 315 2.00 4.28 10.79
CA THR A 315 3.00 4.07 9.73
C THR A 315 4.44 4.11 10.27
N THR A 316 4.74 5.05 11.17
CA THR A 316 6.06 5.19 11.80
C THR A 316 6.47 3.92 12.56
N GLY A 317 5.60 3.41 13.45
CA GLY A 317 5.90 2.22 14.25
C GLY A 317 5.93 0.95 13.42
N VAL A 318 4.89 0.71 12.61
CA VAL A 318 4.81 -0.48 11.75
C VAL A 318 5.97 -0.53 10.77
N GLY A 319 6.33 0.60 10.14
CA GLY A 319 7.46 0.69 9.22
C GLY A 319 8.80 0.39 9.91
N ALA A 320 9.03 0.95 11.10
CA ALA A 320 10.22 0.67 11.89
C ALA A 320 10.34 -0.83 12.24
N PHE A 321 9.23 -1.48 12.63
CA PHE A 321 9.24 -2.91 12.92
C PHE A 321 9.43 -3.78 11.67
N ILE A 322 8.87 -3.43 10.51
CA ILE A 322 9.12 -4.16 9.26
C ILE A 322 10.61 -4.08 8.90
N ARG A 323 11.24 -2.92 9.05
CA ARG A 323 12.70 -2.78 8.84
C ARG A 323 13.52 -3.58 9.86
N LEU A 324 13.03 -3.69 11.10
CA LEU A 324 13.72 -4.42 12.19
C LEU A 324 13.71 -5.95 11.98
N MET A 325 12.85 -6.47 11.05
CA MET A 325 12.85 -7.89 10.72
C MET A 325 14.23 -8.40 10.30
N LYS A 326 14.96 -7.64 9.46
CA LYS A 326 16.27 -8.04 8.97
C LYS A 326 17.30 -8.19 10.09
N PRO A 327 17.62 -7.15 10.90
CA PRO A 327 18.60 -7.30 12.00
C PRO A 327 18.16 -8.32 13.05
N ILE A 328 16.86 -8.50 13.29
CA ILE A 328 16.40 -9.58 14.19
C ILE A 328 16.69 -10.95 13.57
N ARG A 329 16.38 -11.16 12.29
CA ARG A 329 16.62 -12.43 11.61
C ARG A 329 18.11 -12.81 11.60
N GLU A 330 19.01 -11.85 11.47
CA GLU A 330 20.46 -12.04 11.56
C GLU A 330 20.93 -12.49 12.96
N LEU A 331 20.15 -12.23 13.99
CA LEU A 331 20.41 -12.66 15.37
C LEU A 331 19.79 -14.03 15.71
N LEU A 332 18.90 -14.55 14.85
CA LEU A 332 18.24 -15.84 15.09
C LEU A 332 19.14 -17.02 14.74
N PRO A 333 19.04 -18.14 15.48
CA PRO A 333 19.68 -19.40 15.08
C PRO A 333 19.15 -19.87 13.72
N VAL A 334 20.02 -20.41 12.88
CA VAL A 334 19.65 -20.95 11.55
C VAL A 334 18.55 -22.01 11.67
N THR A 335 18.60 -22.86 12.68
CA THR A 335 17.59 -23.90 12.93
C THR A 335 16.18 -23.35 13.16
N VAL A 336 16.06 -22.16 13.77
CA VAL A 336 14.78 -21.48 13.99
C VAL A 336 14.21 -20.97 12.67
N ILE A 337 15.08 -20.44 11.80
CA ILE A 337 14.67 -19.97 10.46
C ILE A 337 14.27 -21.14 9.56
N GLU A 338 15.03 -22.25 9.62
CA GLU A 338 14.71 -23.47 8.86
C GLU A 338 13.40 -24.12 9.34
N GLY A 339 13.11 -24.05 10.64
CA GLY A 339 11.86 -24.53 11.22
C GLY A 339 10.61 -23.86 10.66
N LEU A 340 10.71 -22.61 10.19
CA LEU A 340 9.60 -21.92 9.54
C LEU A 340 9.12 -22.62 8.25
N LYS A 341 9.99 -23.33 7.53
CA LYS A 341 9.67 -23.98 6.25
C LYS A 341 8.69 -25.15 6.40
N ASN A 342 8.60 -25.74 7.58
CA ASN A 342 7.79 -26.92 7.85
C ASN A 342 6.39 -26.59 8.36
N GLU A 343 6.08 -25.31 8.60
CA GLU A 343 4.84 -24.86 9.19
C GLU A 343 3.81 -24.48 8.10
N ARG A 344 2.58 -24.93 8.28
CA ARG A 344 1.46 -24.59 7.37
C ARG A 344 0.46 -23.70 8.09
N GLY A 345 0.58 -22.38 7.87
CA GLY A 345 -0.47 -21.42 8.25
C GLY A 345 -0.68 -21.20 9.75
N VAL A 346 0.21 -21.72 10.59
CA VAL A 346 0.15 -21.63 12.06
C VAL A 346 1.26 -20.71 12.56
N VAL A 347 1.07 -20.13 13.74
CA VAL A 347 2.09 -19.35 14.44
C VAL A 347 3.26 -20.27 14.81
N ASN A 348 4.48 -19.92 14.41
CA ASN A 348 5.68 -20.65 14.83
C ASN A 348 6.11 -20.15 16.21
N GLN A 349 5.81 -20.93 17.25
CA GLN A 349 6.08 -20.55 18.64
C GLN A 349 7.59 -20.42 18.95
N PRO A 350 8.48 -21.33 18.50
CA PRO A 350 9.93 -21.16 18.68
C PRO A 350 10.45 -19.84 18.09
N TYR A 351 10.01 -19.47 16.89
CA TYR A 351 10.36 -18.20 16.28
C TYR A 351 9.88 -17.01 17.12
N CYS A 352 8.60 -17.03 17.54
CA CYS A 352 8.04 -15.99 18.43
C CYS A 352 8.88 -15.80 19.69
N ASP A 353 9.25 -16.87 20.35
CA ASP A 353 9.96 -16.81 21.64
C ASP A 353 11.39 -16.27 21.47
N HIS A 354 12.07 -16.63 20.39
CA HIS A 354 13.38 -16.05 20.06
C HIS A 354 13.27 -14.54 19.76
N VAL A 355 12.30 -14.13 18.95
CA VAL A 355 12.06 -12.71 18.64
C VAL A 355 11.73 -11.93 19.91
N LYS A 356 10.84 -12.44 20.78
CA LYS A 356 10.55 -11.82 22.09
C LYS A 356 11.82 -11.66 22.95
N ASN A 357 12.67 -12.67 22.99
CA ASN A 357 13.91 -12.61 23.76
C ASN A 357 14.88 -11.54 23.23
N ILE A 358 14.91 -11.33 21.91
CA ILE A 358 15.67 -10.22 21.31
C ILE A 358 15.04 -8.88 21.68
N LEU A 359 13.72 -8.75 21.54
CA LEU A 359 12.99 -7.51 21.82
C LEU A 359 13.00 -7.10 23.30
N LYS A 360 13.13 -8.03 24.23
CA LYS A 360 13.35 -7.74 25.66
C LYS A 360 14.61 -6.92 25.94
N ARG A 361 15.55 -6.84 24.99
CA ARG A 361 16.75 -6.00 25.10
C ARG A 361 16.43 -4.50 25.01
N VAL A 362 15.25 -4.13 24.48
CA VAL A 362 14.79 -2.75 24.42
C VAL A 362 14.41 -2.30 25.83
N PRO A 363 15.11 -1.31 26.43
CA PRO A 363 14.79 -0.82 27.77
C PRO A 363 13.38 -0.21 27.82
N GLU A 364 12.69 -0.38 28.96
CA GLU A 364 11.33 0.16 29.14
C GLU A 364 11.29 1.69 28.95
N ALA A 365 12.30 2.40 29.48
CA ALA A 365 12.42 3.85 29.31
C ALA A 365 12.51 4.26 27.82
N LEU A 366 13.21 3.47 26.99
CA LEU A 366 13.26 3.72 25.56
C LEU A 366 11.92 3.41 24.91
N ALA A 367 11.27 2.29 25.26
CA ALA A 367 9.97 1.94 24.74
C ALA A 367 8.92 3.01 25.09
N GLU A 368 8.96 3.57 26.30
CA GLU A 368 8.08 4.69 26.72
C GLU A 368 8.35 5.94 25.88
N SER A 369 9.61 6.29 25.61
CA SER A 369 9.96 7.45 24.78
C SER A 369 9.54 7.30 23.32
N LEU A 370 9.53 6.06 22.80
CA LEU A 370 9.17 5.77 21.40
C LEU A 370 7.65 5.63 21.20
N PHE A 371 6.95 5.00 22.14
CA PHE A 371 5.56 4.56 21.97
C PHE A 371 4.58 5.18 22.97
N GLY A 372 5.07 5.80 24.04
CA GLY A 372 4.25 6.41 25.10
C GLY A 372 3.45 7.63 24.61
N GLU A 373 2.49 8.07 25.40
CA GLU A 373 1.62 9.20 25.06
C GLU A 373 2.37 10.52 24.82
N LYS A 374 3.50 10.72 25.52
CA LYS A 374 4.37 11.91 25.39
C LYS A 374 5.52 11.72 24.41
N SER A 375 5.46 10.70 23.56
CA SER A 375 6.50 10.45 22.59
C SER A 375 6.61 11.58 21.57
N ASP A 376 7.83 11.96 21.20
CA ASP A 376 8.12 12.93 20.13
C ASP A 376 7.54 12.50 18.77
N TYR A 377 7.21 11.21 18.61
CA TYR A 377 6.60 10.65 17.42
C TYR A 377 5.07 10.73 17.40
N ALA A 378 4.43 11.22 18.46
CA ALA A 378 2.97 11.31 18.55
C ALA A 378 2.39 12.27 17.49
N SER A 379 3.08 13.36 17.21
CA SER A 379 2.69 14.41 16.26
C SER A 379 3.44 14.35 14.92
N THR A 380 4.49 13.51 14.80
CA THR A 380 5.32 13.42 13.60
C THR A 380 4.96 12.19 12.79
N SER A 381 4.77 12.37 11.49
CA SER A 381 4.57 11.29 10.53
C SER A 381 5.60 11.42 9.41
N GLY A 382 5.98 10.32 8.80
CA GLY A 382 6.84 10.30 7.63
C GLY A 382 8.07 9.41 7.78
N LYS A 383 8.79 9.23 6.66
CA LYS A 383 9.96 8.32 6.55
C LYS A 383 11.06 8.67 7.55
N GLY A 384 11.32 9.96 7.82
CA GLY A 384 12.34 10.38 8.78
C GLY A 384 12.06 9.91 10.21
N SER A 385 10.81 9.97 10.67
CA SER A 385 10.41 9.49 12.00
C SER A 385 10.47 7.97 12.10
N GLU A 386 10.00 7.24 11.08
CA GLU A 386 10.12 5.79 10.95
C GLU A 386 11.58 5.36 11.14
N THR A 387 12.45 6.05 10.46
CA THR A 387 13.87 5.73 10.41
C THR A 387 14.57 6.00 11.74
N LYS A 388 14.32 7.13 12.40
CA LYS A 388 14.84 7.40 13.74
C LYS A 388 14.40 6.33 14.75
N MET A 389 13.13 5.93 14.70
CA MET A 389 12.58 4.87 15.54
C MET A 389 13.25 3.51 15.27
N PHE A 390 13.41 3.13 14.00
CA PHE A 390 14.12 1.92 13.62
C PHE A 390 15.54 1.85 14.22
N TYR A 391 16.31 2.94 14.11
CA TYR A 391 17.68 2.92 14.67
C TYR A 391 17.70 2.88 16.18
N ALA A 392 16.81 3.59 16.86
CA ALA A 392 16.70 3.49 18.29
C ALA A 392 16.47 2.04 18.73
N LEU A 393 15.55 1.35 18.08
CA LEU A 393 15.25 -0.06 18.34
C LEU A 393 16.41 -0.98 17.95
N ARG A 394 16.99 -0.81 16.75
CA ARG A 394 18.14 -1.60 16.26
C ARG A 394 19.33 -1.50 17.22
N ASN A 395 19.69 -0.30 17.63
CA ASN A 395 20.80 -0.10 18.56
C ASN A 395 20.53 -0.76 19.90
N ALA A 396 19.33 -0.71 20.43
CA ALA A 396 18.97 -1.36 21.68
C ALA A 396 19.11 -2.90 21.60
N ILE A 397 18.70 -3.53 20.49
CA ILE A 397 18.80 -4.98 20.34
C ILE A 397 20.23 -5.46 20.05
N LEU A 398 21.08 -4.64 19.46
CA LEU A 398 22.46 -4.99 19.10
C LEU A 398 23.47 -4.72 20.22
N MET A 399 23.24 -3.73 21.09
CA MET A 399 24.21 -3.29 22.12
C MET A 399 24.66 -4.39 23.11
N GLN A 400 23.94 -5.49 23.25
CA GLN A 400 24.39 -6.61 24.10
C GLN A 400 25.46 -7.52 23.46
N LYS A 401 25.72 -7.40 22.14
CA LYS A 401 26.75 -8.20 21.46
C LYS A 401 28.14 -7.56 21.54
N THR A 402 28.24 -6.29 21.89
CA THR A 402 29.48 -5.49 21.86
C THR A 402 30.37 -5.65 23.11
N SER A 403 29.97 -6.43 24.11
CA SER A 403 30.80 -6.63 25.31
C SER A 403 32.00 -7.59 25.13
N VAL A 404 32.23 -8.16 23.93
CA VAL A 404 33.29 -9.16 23.69
C VAL A 404 34.21 -8.84 22.49
N LEU A 405 34.04 -7.70 21.82
CA LEU A 405 34.98 -7.29 20.77
C LEU A 405 35.89 -6.18 21.29
N LYS A 406 37.19 -6.49 21.26
CA LYS A 406 38.32 -5.68 21.68
C LYS A 406 38.09 -4.19 21.56
N GLN A 407 38.13 -3.48 22.69
CA GLN A 407 38.33 -2.05 22.75
C GLN A 407 39.50 -1.64 21.85
N ASN A 408 39.19 -1.15 20.67
CA ASN A 408 40.09 -0.25 19.97
C ASN A 408 40.08 1.09 20.70
N THR A 409 41.23 1.68 20.88
CA THR A 409 41.61 2.84 21.69
C THR A 409 40.88 4.17 21.39
N LEU A 410 39.71 4.14 20.79
CA LEU A 410 38.89 5.31 20.52
C LEU A 410 37.66 5.29 21.44
N ASP A 411 37.47 6.37 22.22
CA ASP A 411 36.32 6.59 23.13
C ASP A 411 34.96 6.73 22.43
N ILE A 412 34.87 6.43 21.12
CA ILE A 412 33.69 6.57 20.29
C ILE A 412 33.37 5.23 19.64
N SER A 413 32.14 4.71 19.84
CA SER A 413 31.72 3.48 19.17
C SER A 413 31.41 3.73 17.68
N LEU A 414 31.90 2.84 16.81
CA LEU A 414 31.59 2.86 15.36
C LEU A 414 30.09 2.91 15.08
N ASP A 415 29.28 2.27 15.93
CA ASP A 415 27.82 2.26 15.79
C ASP A 415 27.20 3.67 15.93
N LYS A 416 27.74 4.49 16.84
CA LYS A 416 27.31 5.89 16.98
C LYS A 416 27.72 6.72 15.75
N VAL A 417 28.94 6.51 15.27
CA VAL A 417 29.42 7.18 14.06
C VAL A 417 28.55 6.79 12.87
N SER A 418 28.29 5.51 12.69
CA SER A 418 27.43 4.95 11.64
C SER A 418 26.02 5.55 11.68
N SER A 419 25.39 5.59 12.85
CA SER A 419 24.03 6.16 12.99
C SER A 419 23.96 7.65 12.66
N HIS A 420 25.02 8.43 12.99
CA HIS A 420 25.07 9.85 12.65
C HIS A 420 25.31 10.10 11.16
N ILE A 421 26.22 9.34 10.55
CA ILE A 421 26.48 9.45 9.11
C ILE A 421 25.23 9.08 8.31
N LEU A 422 24.55 8.03 8.70
CA LEU A 422 23.34 7.61 8.04
C LEU A 422 22.21 8.63 8.20
N SER A 423 22.07 9.26 9.38
CA SER A 423 21.12 10.35 9.59
C SER A 423 21.44 11.57 8.73
N TYR A 424 22.71 11.88 8.53
CA TYR A 424 23.16 12.92 7.64
C TYR A 424 22.85 12.59 6.17
N LEU A 425 23.17 11.38 5.72
CA LEU A 425 22.92 10.93 4.35
C LEU A 425 21.43 11.03 3.99
N TRP A 426 20.55 10.69 4.88
CA TRP A 426 19.11 10.78 4.59
C TRP A 426 18.59 12.19 4.37
N GLN A 427 19.25 13.16 4.98
CA GLN A 427 18.87 14.57 4.83
C GLN A 427 19.53 15.21 3.60
N ASN A 428 20.64 14.65 3.14
CA ASN A 428 21.52 15.31 2.18
C ASN A 428 21.87 14.45 0.95
N ILE A 429 21.34 13.23 0.82
CA ILE A 429 21.75 12.31 -0.26
C ILE A 429 21.47 12.87 -1.65
N ASP A 430 20.37 13.58 -1.84
CA ASP A 430 20.06 14.20 -3.12
C ASP A 430 21.12 15.24 -3.50
N SER A 431 21.63 16.01 -2.54
CA SER A 431 22.69 16.97 -2.78
C SER A 431 24.08 16.33 -2.91
N GLU A 432 24.33 15.21 -2.25
CA GLU A 432 25.60 14.47 -2.32
C GLU A 432 25.76 13.70 -3.64
N LEU A 433 24.65 13.27 -4.24
CA LEU A 433 24.59 12.53 -5.52
C LEU A 433 23.98 13.36 -6.67
N ASP A 434 23.82 14.66 -6.51
CA ASP A 434 23.15 15.57 -7.46
C ASP A 434 23.70 15.47 -8.90
N SER A 435 24.97 15.07 -9.06
CA SER A 435 25.59 14.86 -10.37
C SER A 435 24.93 13.77 -11.24
N LEU A 436 24.11 12.90 -10.66
CA LEU A 436 23.43 11.82 -11.35
C LEU A 436 21.99 12.19 -11.81
N GLY A 437 21.42 13.30 -11.29
CA GLY A 437 20.18 13.88 -11.79
C GLY A 437 18.89 13.12 -11.45
N HIS A 438 18.89 12.29 -10.40
CA HIS A 438 17.76 11.45 -10.00
C HIS A 438 17.34 11.70 -8.54
N HIS A 439 16.25 11.09 -8.12
CA HIS A 439 15.87 11.08 -6.71
C HIS A 439 16.44 9.85 -6.02
N TYR A 440 16.96 10.03 -4.80
CA TYR A 440 17.72 9.01 -4.07
C TYR A 440 17.11 8.70 -2.71
N GLU A 441 17.19 7.44 -2.31
CA GLU A 441 16.85 7.00 -0.96
C GLU A 441 17.98 6.11 -0.42
N VAL A 442 18.56 6.49 0.73
CA VAL A 442 19.58 5.65 1.38
C VAL A 442 18.89 4.52 2.13
N ASP A 443 19.20 3.29 1.76
CA ASP A 443 18.62 2.11 2.39
C ASP A 443 19.40 1.68 3.62
N ASP A 444 20.75 1.62 3.52
CA ASP A 444 21.62 1.19 4.61
C ASP A 444 23.08 1.60 4.35
N ILE A 445 23.89 1.54 5.41
CA ILE A 445 25.36 1.55 5.32
C ILE A 445 25.92 0.30 6.02
N SER A 446 26.93 -0.29 5.41
CA SER A 446 27.58 -1.52 5.88
C SER A 446 29.09 -1.47 5.76
N ASP A 447 29.75 -2.44 6.38
CA ASP A 447 31.21 -2.63 6.31
C ASP A 447 32.01 -1.40 6.74
N MET A 448 31.52 -0.62 7.74
CA MET A 448 32.20 0.60 8.19
C MET A 448 33.50 0.28 8.94
N SER A 449 34.57 0.94 8.48
CA SER A 449 35.88 0.90 9.14
C SER A 449 36.45 2.30 9.33
N ILE A 450 37.33 2.46 10.30
CA ILE A 450 38.15 3.66 10.47
C ILE A 450 39.48 3.38 9.82
N ASP A 451 39.77 4.11 8.72
CA ASP A 451 40.99 3.93 7.93
C ASP A 451 42.15 4.75 8.52
N ASP A 452 41.83 5.93 9.06
CA ASP A 452 42.80 6.86 9.62
C ASP A 452 42.13 7.76 10.68
N SER A 453 42.87 8.21 11.69
CA SER A 453 42.35 9.14 12.68
C SER A 453 43.44 10.06 13.22
N MET A 454 43.11 11.35 13.37
CA MET A 454 43.94 12.37 13.99
C MET A 454 43.23 12.94 15.20
N LYS A 455 43.84 12.81 16.39
CA LYS A 455 43.29 13.26 17.66
C LYS A 455 44.10 14.40 18.24
N ASP A 456 43.40 15.46 18.64
CA ASP A 456 43.89 16.60 19.40
C ASP A 456 43.13 16.70 20.75
N GLU A 457 43.50 17.61 21.64
CA GLU A 457 42.83 17.83 22.90
C GLU A 457 41.35 18.19 22.75
N HIS A 458 40.99 18.89 21.69
CA HIS A 458 39.69 19.50 21.46
C HIS A 458 38.90 18.85 20.31
N PHE A 459 39.56 18.16 19.40
CA PHE A 459 38.91 17.52 18.26
C PHE A 459 39.52 16.16 17.91
N LEU A 460 38.72 15.35 17.21
CA LEU A 460 39.10 14.09 16.61
C LEU A 460 38.60 14.09 15.17
N ILE A 461 39.49 13.89 14.20
CA ILE A 461 39.14 13.72 12.79
C ILE A 461 39.30 12.25 12.46
N CYS A 462 38.28 11.65 11.86
CA CYS A 462 38.31 10.25 11.40
C CYS A 462 38.09 10.22 9.88
N LYS A 463 38.87 9.40 9.19
CA LYS A 463 38.59 8.96 7.83
C LYS A 463 37.97 7.58 7.92
N LEU A 464 36.85 7.41 7.27
CA LEU A 464 36.04 6.22 7.33
C LEU A 464 35.81 5.68 5.91
N SER A 465 35.79 4.37 5.79
CA SER A 465 35.30 3.70 4.59
C SER A 465 34.11 2.81 4.94
N PHE A 466 33.11 2.81 4.04
CA PHE A 466 31.90 1.99 4.19
C PHE A 466 31.23 1.79 2.84
N LYS A 467 30.20 0.96 2.79
CA LYS A 467 29.34 0.81 1.62
C LYS A 467 27.98 1.46 1.90
N SER A 468 27.55 2.34 1.01
CA SER A 468 26.21 2.95 1.04
C SER A 468 25.31 2.21 0.07
N ALA A 469 24.24 1.59 0.57
CA ALA A 469 23.17 1.05 -0.26
C ALA A 469 22.15 2.17 -0.53
N VAL A 470 21.98 2.53 -1.80
CA VAL A 470 21.13 3.64 -2.23
C VAL A 470 20.14 3.14 -3.27
N THR A 471 18.85 3.42 -3.09
CA THR A 471 17.83 3.24 -4.12
C THR A 471 17.77 4.50 -4.98
N ILE A 472 17.95 4.33 -6.28
CA ILE A 472 17.90 5.39 -7.29
C ILE A 472 16.59 5.29 -8.04
N TYR A 473 15.82 6.36 -8.07
CA TYR A 473 14.58 6.47 -8.83
C TYR A 473 14.85 7.28 -10.08
N MET A 474 14.67 6.66 -11.25
CA MET A 474 14.97 7.28 -12.55
C MET A 474 13.99 8.40 -12.91
N ASP A 475 12.78 8.36 -12.34
CA ASP A 475 11.73 9.37 -12.46
C ASP A 475 11.00 9.52 -11.12
N SER A 476 10.40 10.68 -10.88
CA SER A 476 9.58 10.94 -9.68
C SER A 476 8.35 10.00 -9.56
N GLU A 477 7.95 9.39 -10.69
CA GLU A 477 6.87 8.39 -10.78
C GLU A 477 7.40 6.94 -10.73
N ASP A 478 8.73 6.72 -10.75
CA ASP A 478 9.31 5.38 -10.67
C ASP A 478 9.24 4.83 -9.25
N GLU A 479 8.27 3.97 -8.98
CA GLU A 479 8.10 3.31 -7.69
C GLU A 479 9.07 2.14 -7.48
N THR A 480 9.79 1.71 -8.51
CA THR A 480 10.59 0.48 -8.47
C THR A 480 12.05 0.72 -8.07
N GLY A 481 12.60 1.87 -8.32
CA GLY A 481 13.96 2.29 -7.99
C GLY A 481 15.05 1.20 -8.14
N ILE A 482 16.21 1.56 -8.58
CA ILE A 482 17.34 0.63 -8.70
C ILE A 482 18.20 0.72 -7.43
N VAL A 483 18.41 -0.38 -6.71
CA VAL A 483 19.30 -0.41 -5.55
C VAL A 483 20.75 -0.59 -6.02
N MET A 484 21.59 0.38 -5.69
CA MET A 484 23.03 0.32 -5.94
C MET A 484 23.81 0.41 -4.63
N SER A 485 24.98 -0.22 -4.60
CA SER A 485 25.90 -0.13 -3.48
C SER A 485 27.14 0.64 -3.89
N PHE A 486 27.36 1.80 -3.28
CA PHE A 486 28.51 2.65 -3.54
C PHE A 486 29.56 2.49 -2.44
N PRO A 487 30.83 2.16 -2.79
CA PRO A 487 31.94 2.38 -1.88
C PRO A 487 31.99 3.87 -1.53
N THR A 488 32.00 4.17 -0.23
CA THR A 488 31.91 5.55 0.24
C THR A 488 33.03 5.85 1.22
N LEU A 489 33.72 6.94 1.01
CA LEU A 489 34.71 7.47 1.94
C LEU A 489 34.12 8.67 2.66
N ALA A 490 34.34 8.76 3.96
CA ALA A 490 33.91 9.90 4.76
C ALA A 490 35.06 10.49 5.57
N THR A 491 35.08 11.80 5.67
CA THR A 491 35.91 12.48 6.66
C THR A 491 34.97 13.20 7.64
N VAL A 492 35.10 12.90 8.92
CA VAL A 492 34.24 13.44 9.98
C VAL A 492 35.05 13.97 11.12
N ARG A 493 34.59 15.04 11.76
CA ARG A 493 35.20 15.66 12.91
C ARG A 493 34.30 15.51 14.14
N PHE A 494 34.88 15.12 15.25
CA PHE A 494 34.23 15.14 16.56
C PHE A 494 34.84 16.25 17.39
N LEU A 495 34.01 16.98 18.13
CA LEU A 495 34.41 18.01 19.08
C LEU A 495 34.22 17.49 20.50
N LYS A 496 35.17 17.78 21.37
CA LYS A 496 35.08 17.45 22.79
C LYS A 496 34.25 18.50 23.52
N ASN A 497 33.18 18.06 24.17
CA ASN A 497 32.37 18.97 24.97
C ASN A 497 33.00 19.27 26.33
N THR A 498 32.43 20.21 27.10
CA THR A 498 32.89 20.60 28.46
C THR A 498 32.89 19.46 29.47
N LEU A 499 32.18 18.36 29.20
CA LEU A 499 32.14 17.15 30.02
C LEU A 499 33.16 16.11 29.56
N GLY A 500 34.04 16.45 28.63
CA GLY A 500 35.05 15.52 28.09
C GLY A 500 34.51 14.47 27.09
N LYS A 501 33.22 14.56 26.69
CA LYS A 501 32.61 13.61 25.74
C LYS A 501 32.72 14.13 24.31
N TRP A 502 32.98 13.24 23.39
CA TRP A 502 33.03 13.52 21.96
C TRP A 502 31.63 13.65 21.36
N LYS A 503 31.39 14.70 20.57
CA LYS A 503 30.16 14.94 19.83
C LYS A 503 30.51 15.14 18.35
N LEU A 504 29.80 14.47 17.45
CA LEU A 504 29.97 14.66 16.02
C LEU A 504 29.60 16.09 15.63
N ASP A 505 30.50 16.73 14.88
CA ASP A 505 30.25 18.01 14.19
C ASP A 505 29.65 17.69 12.82
N GLU A 506 28.33 17.69 12.71
CA GLU A 506 27.61 17.34 11.48
C GLU A 506 28.02 18.22 10.28
N ARG A 507 28.45 19.46 10.55
CA ARG A 507 28.93 20.37 9.50
C ARG A 507 30.31 20.00 8.92
N SER A 508 31.01 19.09 9.58
CA SER A 508 32.33 18.62 9.14
C SER A 508 32.28 17.39 8.26
N ILE A 509 31.10 16.78 8.10
CA ILE A 509 30.95 15.57 7.30
C ILE A 509 31.23 15.89 5.84
N LYS A 510 32.23 15.23 5.29
CA LYS A 510 32.56 15.24 3.87
C LYS A 510 32.48 13.83 3.35
N LEU A 511 31.67 13.60 2.35
CA LEU A 511 31.44 12.30 1.74
C LEU A 511 31.98 12.27 0.32
N HIS A 512 32.45 11.12 -0.08
CA HIS A 512 32.85 10.85 -1.44
C HIS A 512 32.34 9.45 -1.83
N PHE A 513 31.41 9.43 -2.78
CA PHE A 513 30.84 8.20 -3.34
C PHE A 513 31.63 7.79 -4.57
N ASP A 514 32.07 6.53 -4.60
CA ASP A 514 32.62 5.96 -5.84
C ASP A 514 31.46 5.55 -6.77
N THR A 515 31.12 6.46 -7.69
CA THR A 515 30.05 6.26 -8.68
C THR A 515 30.56 5.65 -9.99
N SER A 516 31.84 5.25 -10.06
CA SER A 516 32.45 4.76 -11.30
C SER A 516 31.70 3.59 -11.95
N LYS A 517 31.07 2.74 -11.15
CA LYS A 517 30.25 1.62 -11.61
C LYS A 517 28.85 2.00 -12.08
N TYR A 518 28.43 3.23 -11.87
CA TYR A 518 27.11 3.70 -12.31
C TYR A 518 27.09 4.02 -13.81
N TYR A 519 28.23 4.40 -14.34
CA TYR A 519 28.38 4.80 -15.76
C TYR A 519 28.81 3.63 -16.68
N MET A 520 28.94 2.42 -16.17
CA MET A 520 29.17 1.19 -16.94
C MET A 520 27.86 0.45 -17.21
#